data_f503a4e0b130418d6770c6cc6ef4db59
#
_entry.id   f503a4e0b130418d6770c6cc6ef4db59
#
_cell.length_a   1.000
_cell.length_b   1.000
_cell.length_c   1.000
_cell.angle_alpha   90.00
_cell.angle_beta   90.00
_cell.angle_gamma   90.00
#
_symmetry.space_group_name_H-M   'P 1'
#
loop_
_entity.id
_entity.type
_entity.pdbx_description
1 polymer ?
#
loop_
_entity_poly.entity_id
_entity_poly.type
_entity_poly.pdbx_seq_one_letter_code
_entity_poly.pdbx_strand_id
1 'polypeptide(L)'
;MSGLDYAQRKALRRLGRGQTINRTMRRDPVIRECYSTDHYVYPPREMNIAEWCDWEAKARWVNRPRLNSHGKKLLKELEMQE
;
A
#
# COMPACT_ATOMS: atom_id res chain seq x y z
N MET A 1 -10.46 -21.14 6.62
CA MET A 1 -10.22 -20.03 7.58
C MET A 1 -9.12 -19.14 7.05
N SER A 2 -9.32 -17.83 7.11
CA SER A 2 -8.33 -16.91 6.59
C SER A 2 -7.06 -16.79 7.45
N GLY A 3 -7.15 -17.18 8.71
CA GLY A 3 -6.03 -17.03 9.65
C GLY A 3 -5.62 -15.57 9.92
N LEU A 4 -6.39 -14.62 9.43
CA LEU A 4 -6.09 -13.20 9.57
C LEU A 4 -6.77 -12.64 10.83
N ASP A 5 -6.05 -11.81 11.57
CA ASP A 5 -6.64 -11.11 12.71
C ASP A 5 -7.42 -9.87 12.23
N TYR A 6 -8.08 -9.19 13.16
CA TYR A 6 -8.89 -8.02 12.84
C TYR A 6 -8.06 -6.90 12.18
N ALA A 7 -6.87 -6.65 12.70
CA ALA A 7 -6.02 -5.59 12.18
C ALA A 7 -5.56 -5.89 10.74
N GLN A 8 -5.21 -7.15 10.47
CA GLN A 8 -4.81 -7.57 9.13
C GLN A 8 -5.96 -7.47 8.15
N ARG A 9 -7.15 -7.90 8.53
CA ARG A 9 -8.35 -7.77 7.68
C ARG A 9 -8.67 -6.32 7.37
N LYS A 10 -8.60 -5.46 8.38
CA LYS A 10 -8.82 -4.02 8.20
C LYS A 10 -7.78 -3.42 7.25
N ALA A 11 -6.51 -3.80 7.40
CA ALA A 11 -5.44 -3.31 6.53
C ALA A 11 -5.67 -3.72 5.07
N LEU A 12 -6.07 -4.96 4.81
CA LEU A 12 -6.37 -5.43 3.45
C LEU A 12 -7.51 -4.63 2.81
N ARG A 13 -8.57 -4.37 3.57
CA ARG A 13 -9.70 -3.58 3.08
C ARG A 13 -9.28 -2.15 2.75
N ARG A 14 -8.46 -1.55 3.59
CA ARG A 14 -7.95 -0.20 3.32
C ARG A 14 -7.08 -0.17 2.07
N LEU A 15 -6.19 -1.12 1.91
CA LEU A 15 -5.37 -1.23 0.69
C LEU A 15 -6.22 -1.42 -0.55
N GLY A 16 -7.27 -2.23 -0.45
CA GLY A 16 -8.21 -2.45 -1.56
C GLY A 16 -8.96 -1.19 -1.97
N ARG A 17 -9.15 -0.25 -1.04
CA ARG A 17 -9.79 1.05 -1.30
C ARG A 17 -8.81 2.13 -1.74
N GLY A 18 -7.53 1.80 -1.88
CA GLY A 18 -6.50 2.78 -2.21
C GLY A 18 -6.11 3.67 -1.04
N GLN A 19 -6.44 3.27 0.18
CA GLN A 19 -6.09 4.01 1.39
C GLN A 19 -4.75 3.56 1.95
N THR A 20 -4.10 4.43 2.70
CA THR A 20 -2.85 4.10 3.36
C THR A 20 -3.10 3.29 4.63
N ILE A 21 -2.09 2.52 5.04
CA ILE A 21 -2.12 1.76 6.29
C ILE A 21 -1.02 2.28 7.22
N ASN A 22 -1.17 2.02 8.51
CA ASN A 22 -0.20 2.50 9.48
C ASN A 22 1.13 1.73 9.39
N ARG A 23 2.15 2.26 10.05
CA ARG A 23 3.50 1.69 10.01
C ARG A 23 3.54 0.26 10.55
N THR A 24 2.79 -0.01 11.60
CA THR A 24 2.73 -1.35 12.20
C THR A 24 2.23 -2.38 11.21
N MET A 25 1.17 -2.05 10.48
CA MET A 25 0.62 -2.94 9.45
C MET A 25 1.55 -3.07 8.25
N ARG A 26 2.29 -2.03 7.89
CA ARG A 26 3.29 -2.12 6.83
C ARG A 26 4.42 -3.09 7.14
N ARG A 27 4.72 -3.28 8.43
CA ARG A 27 5.77 -4.19 8.89
C ARG A 27 5.26 -5.60 9.17
N ASP A 28 3.96 -5.79 9.18
CA ASP A 28 3.37 -7.11 9.40
C ASP A 28 3.77 -8.06 8.26
N PRO A 29 4.34 -9.24 8.55
CA PRO A 29 4.83 -10.15 7.51
C PRO A 29 3.75 -10.57 6.52
N VAL A 30 2.53 -10.81 6.98
CA VAL A 30 1.42 -11.20 6.12
C VAL A 30 1.03 -10.05 5.19
N ILE A 31 0.90 -8.85 5.74
CA ILE A 31 0.51 -7.68 4.97
C ILE A 31 1.61 -7.27 3.98
N ARG A 32 2.88 -7.40 4.36
CA ARG A 32 3.99 -7.09 3.45
C ARG A 32 3.97 -7.92 2.18
N GLU A 33 3.48 -9.15 2.24
CA GLU A 33 3.34 -10.00 1.07
C GLU A 33 2.13 -9.65 0.21
N CYS A 34 1.21 -8.85 0.74
CA CYS A 34 -0.04 -8.52 0.07
C CYS A 34 0.01 -7.22 -0.74
N TYR A 35 1.03 -6.41 -0.57
CA TYR A 35 1.14 -5.15 -1.30
C TYR A 35 2.52 -4.97 -1.88
N SER A 36 2.57 -4.22 -2.97
CA SER A 36 3.83 -3.73 -3.53
C SER A 36 3.88 -2.23 -3.37
N THR A 37 5.02 -1.72 -2.91
CA THR A 37 5.31 -0.31 -3.01
C THR A 37 5.80 -0.07 -4.43
N ASP A 38 5.14 0.83 -5.14
CA ASP A 38 5.61 1.21 -6.46
C ASP A 38 7.04 1.71 -6.36
N HIS A 39 7.80 1.47 -7.40
CA HIS A 39 9.19 1.84 -7.45
C HIS A 39 9.34 3.34 -7.18
N TYR A 40 10.40 3.68 -6.45
CA TYR A 40 10.74 5.07 -6.25
C TYR A 40 10.97 5.71 -7.61
N VAL A 41 10.17 6.73 -7.91
CA VAL A 41 10.31 7.47 -9.16
C VAL A 41 11.31 8.58 -8.92
N TYR A 42 12.46 8.48 -9.56
CA TYR A 42 13.48 9.53 -9.47
C TYR A 42 13.01 10.80 -10.18
N PRO A 43 13.38 11.97 -9.68
CA PRO A 43 13.05 13.20 -10.39
C PRO A 43 13.69 13.19 -11.78
N PRO A 44 12.97 13.66 -12.81
CA PRO A 44 13.47 13.60 -14.19
C PRO A 44 14.63 14.57 -14.48
N ARG A 45 14.92 15.49 -13.58
CA ARG A 45 15.96 16.49 -13.73
C ARG A 45 16.37 17.03 -12.37
N GLU A 46 17.47 17.75 -12.32
CA GLU A 46 17.86 18.48 -11.13
C GLU A 46 16.82 19.55 -10.82
N MET A 47 16.49 19.69 -9.54
CA MET A 47 15.43 20.57 -9.08
C MET A 47 15.94 21.42 -7.92
N ASN A 48 15.44 22.65 -7.85
CA ASN A 48 15.63 23.45 -6.66
C ASN A 48 14.75 22.92 -5.52
N ILE A 49 14.92 23.47 -4.31
CA ILE A 49 14.21 22.97 -3.12
C ILE A 49 12.69 23.04 -3.28
N ALA A 50 12.17 24.15 -3.83
CA ALA A 50 10.73 24.33 -4.02
C ALA A 50 10.16 23.31 -5.02
N GLU A 51 10.82 23.12 -6.15
CA GLU A 51 10.43 22.13 -7.15
C GLU A 51 10.49 20.71 -6.58
N TRP A 52 11.53 20.43 -5.81
CA TRP A 52 11.69 19.14 -5.15
C TRP A 52 10.51 18.85 -4.20
N CYS A 53 10.12 19.82 -3.38
CA CYS A 53 9.00 19.65 -2.45
C CYS A 53 7.70 19.36 -3.18
N ASP A 54 7.42 20.07 -4.27
CA ASP A 54 6.23 19.82 -5.09
C ASP A 54 6.28 18.43 -5.73
N TRP A 55 7.43 18.08 -6.29
CA TRP A 55 7.60 16.77 -6.92
C TRP A 55 7.45 15.65 -5.91
N GLU A 56 8.07 15.78 -4.75
CA GLU A 56 8.00 14.79 -3.69
C GLU A 56 6.57 14.57 -3.19
N ALA A 57 5.81 15.64 -3.04
CA ALA A 57 4.41 15.54 -2.65
C ALA A 57 3.60 14.75 -3.67
N LYS A 58 3.82 14.99 -4.96
CA LYS A 58 3.18 14.26 -6.05
C LYS A 58 3.65 12.81 -6.11
N ALA A 59 4.95 12.58 -5.89
CA ALA A 59 5.53 11.24 -5.90
C ALA A 59 4.98 10.38 -4.75
N ARG A 60 4.78 10.96 -3.58
CA ARG A 60 4.14 10.26 -2.45
C ARG A 60 2.73 9.79 -2.80
N TRP A 61 2.03 10.58 -3.57
CA TRP A 61 0.69 10.24 -4.04
C TRP A 61 0.70 9.08 -5.02
N VAL A 62 1.70 9.04 -5.90
CA VAL A 62 1.87 7.98 -6.90
C VAL A 62 2.39 6.68 -6.26
N ASN A 63 3.26 6.80 -5.25
CA ASN A 63 3.92 5.67 -4.60
C ASN A 63 3.09 5.05 -3.47
N ARG A 64 1.77 5.09 -3.57
CA ARG A 64 0.91 4.43 -2.60
C ARG A 64 1.10 2.92 -2.65
N PRO A 65 1.12 2.26 -1.49
CA PRO A 65 1.08 0.80 -1.49
C PRO A 65 -0.22 0.32 -2.13
N ARG A 66 -0.10 -0.60 -3.07
CA ARG A 66 -1.24 -1.18 -3.78
C ARG A 66 -1.23 -2.68 -3.58
N LEU A 67 -2.42 -3.27 -3.50
CA LEU A 67 -2.51 -4.72 -3.43
C LEU A 67 -1.89 -5.36 -4.66
N ASN A 68 -1.02 -6.34 -4.43
CA ASN A 68 -0.52 -7.20 -5.50
C ASN A 68 -1.54 -8.32 -5.78
N SER A 69 -1.21 -9.25 -6.67
CA SER A 69 -2.10 -10.36 -7.01
C SER A 69 -2.48 -11.20 -5.79
N HIS A 70 -1.53 -11.47 -4.91
CA HIS A 70 -1.75 -12.23 -3.69
C HIS A 70 -2.69 -11.50 -2.74
N GLY A 71 -2.48 -10.19 -2.55
CA GLY A 71 -3.34 -9.35 -1.70
C GLY A 71 -4.76 -9.26 -2.23
N LYS A 72 -4.93 -9.12 -3.54
CA LYS A 72 -6.25 -9.09 -4.18
C LYS A 72 -6.99 -10.41 -3.97
N LYS A 73 -6.29 -11.52 -4.07
CA LYS A 73 -6.86 -12.84 -3.85
C LYS A 73 -7.32 -13.01 -2.40
N LEU A 74 -6.49 -12.63 -1.43
CA LEU A 74 -6.85 -12.69 -0.02
C LEU A 74 -8.04 -11.79 0.31
N LEU A 75 -8.08 -10.59 -0.25
CA LEU A 75 -9.20 -9.68 -0.03
C LEU A 75 -10.49 -10.26 -0.60
N LYS A 76 -10.44 -10.85 -1.78
CA LYS A 76 -11.59 -11.49 -2.40
C LYS A 76 -12.11 -12.63 -1.53
N GLU A 77 -11.22 -13.48 -1.03
CA GLU A 77 -11.60 -14.59 -0.13
C GLU A 77 -12.24 -14.04 1.15
N LEU A 78 -11.70 -12.96 1.70
CA LEU A 78 -12.23 -12.32 2.89
C LEU A 78 -13.64 -11.79 2.65
N GLU A 79 -13.89 -11.15 1.52
CA GLU A 79 -15.21 -10.64 1.17
C GLU A 79 -16.22 -11.75 0.96
N MET A 80 -15.79 -12.88 0.43
CA MET A 80 -16.66 -14.04 0.23
C MET A 80 -17.05 -14.74 1.52
N GLN A 81 -16.26 -14.58 2.59
CA GLN A 81 -16.54 -15.18 3.89
C GLN A 81 -17.50 -14.33 4.73
N GLU A 82 -17.75 -13.15 4.31
CA GLU A 82 -18.70 -12.23 4.96
C GLU A 82 -20.04 -12.27 4.23
#